data_edc3e0dc5163dda9e958affac86702a6
#
_entry.id   edc3e0dc5163dda9e958affac86702a6
#
_cell.length_a   1.000
_cell.length_b   1.000
_cell.length_c   1.000
_cell.angle_alpha   90.00
_cell.angle_beta   90.00
_cell.angle_gamma   90.00
#
_symmetry.space_group_name_H-M   'P 1'
#
loop_
_entity.id
_entity.type
_entity.pdbx_description
1 polymer ?
#
loop_
_entity_poly.entity_id
_entity_poly.type
_entity_poly.pdbx_seq_one_letter_code
_entity_poly.pdbx_strand_id
1 'polypeptide(L)'
;MQLPTVVRRAAAWKRFHYNRGRQLSGLNVHDIEEESMKQFSMRFLLTLTIVACAWQLAHADATRRLVLVAGKPSHPPRMHEFNAGVQLLAKCLKSVPQVKTEFVLNGWPADEKIFDDADAVVFYMDGGPNHELVKENGRRLKLAESWATRGVGIGCMHYGVEVVADEAGAELKRWIGGHYEHMFSCNPIWEPTFAEFPKNPITRGVKPFQIKDEWYFNIRFVGDLPGNKAAAEGDLKFQPILVAAPSDAVRNGPYVYPPGPYAHIQAAKGRPEAMMWGVERADGGRGFGFTGGHFHDNWANDEFRKVVLNALVWLAKAEVPENGVQSKLTQAELDANLDPKPAK
;
A
#
# COMPACT_ATOMS: atom_id res chain seq x y z
N MET A 1 10.18 -39.40 -22.35
CA MET A 1 10.45 -37.96 -22.23
C MET A 1 11.94 -37.80 -22.02
N GLN A 2 12.68 -37.43 -23.07
CA GLN A 2 14.15 -37.51 -23.14
C GLN A 2 14.74 -36.21 -22.60
N LEU A 3 15.71 -36.31 -21.67
CA LEU A 3 16.54 -35.21 -21.18
C LEU A 3 17.61 -34.84 -22.20
N PRO A 4 17.95 -33.55 -22.38
CA PRO A 4 18.82 -33.11 -23.45
C PRO A 4 20.32 -33.32 -23.18
N THR A 5 20.99 -33.68 -24.23
CA THR A 5 22.37 -34.02 -24.52
C THR A 5 23.39 -32.92 -24.18
N VAL A 6 23.78 -32.72 -22.95
CA VAL A 6 24.91 -31.82 -22.59
C VAL A 6 26.10 -32.57 -21.95
N VAL A 7 25.97 -33.84 -21.59
CA VAL A 7 27.01 -34.59 -20.84
C VAL A 7 28.02 -35.32 -21.74
N ARG A 8 27.91 -35.30 -23.06
CA ARG A 8 28.78 -36.10 -23.95
C ARG A 8 29.96 -35.38 -24.63
N ARG A 9 30.27 -34.10 -24.28
CA ARG A 9 31.43 -33.40 -24.86
C ARG A 9 32.67 -33.28 -23.95
N ALA A 10 32.62 -33.73 -22.71
CA ALA A 10 33.78 -33.65 -21.81
C ALA A 10 34.74 -34.89 -21.92
N ALA A 11 34.34 -35.94 -22.63
CA ALA A 11 35.15 -37.18 -22.72
C ALA A 11 36.08 -37.25 -23.94
N ALA A 12 36.01 -36.32 -24.89
CA ALA A 12 36.81 -36.38 -26.14
C ALA A 12 38.14 -35.61 -26.07
N TRP A 13 38.42 -34.89 -24.99
CA TRP A 13 39.62 -34.02 -24.87
C TRP A 13 40.83 -34.68 -24.15
N LYS A 14 40.70 -35.95 -23.68
CA LYS A 14 41.77 -36.65 -22.92
C LYS A 14 42.71 -37.53 -23.75
N ARG A 15 42.70 -37.49 -25.11
CA ARG A 15 43.52 -38.42 -25.92
C ARG A 15 44.50 -37.81 -26.91
N PHE A 16 44.84 -36.51 -26.84
CA PHE A 16 45.67 -35.91 -27.89
C PHE A 16 46.96 -35.19 -27.44
N HIS A 17 47.45 -35.33 -26.21
CA HIS A 17 48.76 -34.79 -25.83
C HIS A 17 49.53 -35.72 -24.90
N TYR A 18 50.02 -36.83 -25.45
CA TYR A 18 51.13 -37.56 -24.87
C TYR A 18 52.15 -37.79 -25.96
N ASN A 19 53.02 -36.82 -26.23
CA ASN A 19 54.39 -36.91 -26.69
C ASN A 19 54.92 -35.58 -27.22
N ARG A 20 55.61 -34.85 -26.35
CA ARG A 20 56.81 -34.06 -26.70
C ARG A 20 57.41 -33.54 -25.37
N GLY A 21 58.41 -34.25 -24.94
CA GLY A 21 59.25 -33.76 -23.86
C GLY A 21 60.01 -32.49 -24.27
N ARG A 22 59.76 -31.43 -23.53
CA ARG A 22 60.67 -30.34 -23.24
C ARG A 22 60.38 -29.84 -21.86
N GLN A 23 61.39 -29.94 -20.99
CA GLN A 23 61.44 -29.32 -19.67
C GLN A 23 61.18 -27.81 -19.83
N LEU A 24 60.07 -27.33 -19.27
CA LEU A 24 59.92 -25.95 -18.81
C LEU A 24 59.71 -26.01 -17.32
N SER A 25 60.73 -25.64 -16.58
CA SER A 25 60.78 -25.52 -15.15
C SER A 25 59.81 -24.47 -14.67
N GLY A 26 58.90 -24.82 -13.75
CA GLY A 26 58.42 -23.89 -12.74
C GLY A 26 56.98 -23.36 -12.80
N LEU A 27 56.06 -23.97 -13.54
CA LEU A 27 54.65 -23.66 -13.42
C LEU A 27 53.80 -24.90 -13.17
N ASN A 28 53.23 -24.97 -12.00
CA ASN A 28 52.40 -26.10 -11.56
C ASN A 28 51.04 -26.03 -12.30
N VAL A 29 50.66 -27.04 -13.04
CA VAL A 29 49.44 -27.08 -13.83
C VAL A 29 48.19 -26.86 -12.92
N HIS A 30 48.30 -27.25 -11.65
CA HIS A 30 47.28 -27.03 -10.65
C HIS A 30 47.02 -25.55 -10.35
N ASP A 31 48.06 -24.73 -10.37
CA ASP A 31 47.94 -23.28 -10.09
C ASP A 31 47.24 -22.54 -11.24
N ILE A 32 47.43 -23.00 -12.50
CA ILE A 32 46.81 -22.41 -13.67
C ILE A 32 45.31 -22.76 -13.76
N GLU A 33 44.93 -23.96 -13.38
CA GLU A 33 43.51 -24.39 -13.34
C GLU A 33 42.75 -23.67 -12.22
N GLU A 34 43.37 -23.48 -11.04
CA GLU A 34 42.78 -22.76 -9.92
C GLU A 34 42.61 -21.25 -10.20
N GLU A 35 43.60 -20.60 -10.81
CA GLU A 35 43.51 -19.20 -11.23
C GLU A 35 42.46 -19.00 -12.34
N SER A 36 42.38 -19.92 -13.30
CA SER A 36 41.38 -19.85 -14.37
C SER A 36 39.97 -20.04 -13.82
N MET A 37 39.73 -20.92 -12.87
CA MET A 37 38.44 -21.09 -12.20
C MET A 37 38.08 -19.90 -11.34
N LYS A 38 39.01 -19.30 -10.63
CA LYS A 38 38.80 -18.06 -9.85
C LYS A 38 38.42 -16.89 -10.75
N GLN A 39 39.12 -16.72 -11.88
CA GLN A 39 38.81 -15.70 -12.87
C GLN A 39 37.46 -15.92 -13.56
N PHE A 40 37.08 -17.15 -13.86
CA PHE A 40 35.77 -17.49 -14.42
C PHE A 40 34.62 -17.22 -13.43
N SER A 41 34.79 -17.63 -12.15
CA SER A 41 33.84 -17.36 -11.08
C SER A 41 33.67 -15.87 -10.83
N MET A 42 34.77 -15.11 -10.81
CA MET A 42 34.74 -13.67 -10.61
C MET A 42 34.07 -12.92 -11.77
N ARG A 43 34.30 -13.34 -13.03
CA ARG A 43 33.63 -12.77 -14.21
C ARG A 43 32.14 -13.12 -14.23
N PHE A 44 31.77 -14.31 -13.80
CA PHE A 44 30.36 -14.73 -13.72
C PHE A 44 29.60 -13.98 -12.63
N LEU A 45 30.23 -13.76 -11.45
CA LEU A 45 29.65 -12.94 -10.40
C LEU A 45 29.52 -11.46 -10.83
N LEU A 46 30.53 -10.92 -11.53
CA LEU A 46 30.49 -9.53 -12.02
C LEU A 46 29.39 -9.32 -13.06
N THR A 47 29.18 -10.29 -13.97
CA THR A 47 28.11 -10.24 -14.95
C THR A 47 26.71 -10.34 -14.30
N LEU A 48 26.55 -11.21 -13.31
CA LEU A 48 25.30 -11.31 -12.55
C LEU A 48 24.99 -10.02 -11.79
N THR A 49 26.00 -9.38 -11.20
CA THR A 49 25.84 -8.11 -10.47
C THR A 49 25.46 -6.97 -11.43
N ILE A 50 26.10 -6.90 -12.61
CA ILE A 50 25.79 -5.88 -13.62
C ILE A 50 24.38 -6.07 -14.19
N VAL A 51 23.95 -7.30 -14.46
CA VAL A 51 22.58 -7.59 -14.92
C VAL A 51 21.56 -7.28 -13.84
N ALA A 52 21.85 -7.61 -12.58
CA ALA A 52 20.96 -7.26 -11.45
C ALA A 52 20.87 -5.74 -11.24
N CYS A 53 21.99 -5.01 -11.31
CA CYS A 53 22.01 -3.55 -11.24
C CYS A 53 21.29 -2.89 -12.43
N ALA A 54 21.48 -3.40 -13.64
CA ALA A 54 20.79 -2.90 -14.83
C ALA A 54 19.27 -3.15 -14.75
N TRP A 55 18.87 -4.28 -14.18
CA TRP A 55 17.45 -4.61 -13.94
C TRP A 55 16.82 -3.70 -12.88
N GLN A 56 17.55 -3.39 -11.80
CA GLN A 56 17.11 -2.45 -10.78
C GLN A 56 17.02 -1.01 -11.32
N LEU A 57 17.95 -0.57 -12.15
CA LEU A 57 17.92 0.75 -12.79
C LEU A 57 16.77 0.87 -13.79
N ALA A 58 16.49 -0.17 -14.59
CA ALA A 58 15.38 -0.16 -15.54
C ALA A 58 14.01 -0.14 -14.86
N HIS A 59 13.87 -0.67 -13.61
CA HIS A 59 12.64 -0.61 -12.84
C HIS A 59 12.48 0.68 -12.05
N ALA A 60 13.58 1.40 -11.77
CA ALA A 60 13.54 2.70 -11.09
C ALA A 60 13.01 3.83 -11.99
N ASP A 61 13.03 3.66 -13.31
CA ASP A 61 12.63 4.70 -14.28
C ASP A 61 11.19 4.55 -14.80
N ALA A 62 10.50 3.46 -14.49
CA ALA A 62 9.12 3.27 -14.94
C ALA A 62 8.15 4.14 -14.14
N THR A 63 7.48 5.07 -14.81
CA THR A 63 6.41 5.88 -14.20
C THR A 63 5.25 4.98 -13.80
N ARG A 64 4.86 5.01 -12.53
CA ARG A 64 3.76 4.24 -11.96
C ARG A 64 2.44 4.97 -12.10
N ARG A 65 1.41 4.27 -12.48
CA ARG A 65 0.06 4.81 -12.63
C ARG A 65 -0.78 4.58 -11.39
N LEU A 66 -1.21 5.68 -10.75
CA LEU A 66 -2.09 5.68 -9.58
C LEU A 66 -3.45 6.27 -9.97
N VAL A 67 -4.52 5.52 -9.73
CA VAL A 67 -5.90 5.98 -9.92
C VAL A 67 -6.58 6.21 -8.58
N LEU A 68 -7.02 7.43 -8.32
CA LEU A 68 -7.80 7.79 -7.14
C LEU A 68 -9.29 7.86 -7.51
N VAL A 69 -10.14 7.12 -6.82
CA VAL A 69 -11.59 7.10 -7.06
C VAL A 69 -12.29 7.80 -5.91
N ALA A 70 -12.89 8.97 -6.22
CA ALA A 70 -13.69 9.74 -5.29
C ALA A 70 -15.15 9.27 -5.30
N GLY A 71 -15.74 9.14 -4.13
CA GLY A 71 -17.18 8.91 -3.97
C GLY A 71 -18.04 10.09 -4.44
N LYS A 72 -19.35 9.90 -4.41
CA LYS A 72 -20.31 10.96 -4.65
C LYS A 72 -20.34 11.92 -3.45
N PRO A 73 -20.71 13.20 -3.67
CA PRO A 73 -20.91 14.13 -2.57
C PRO A 73 -21.89 13.59 -1.54
N SER A 74 -21.49 13.65 -0.28
CA SER A 74 -22.30 13.24 0.87
C SER A 74 -21.90 14.09 2.09
N HIS A 75 -22.66 14.00 3.19
CA HIS A 75 -22.40 14.71 4.42
C HIS A 75 -22.42 16.25 4.29
N PRO A 76 -22.38 17.01 5.39
CA PRO A 76 -22.33 18.48 5.38
C PRO A 76 -21.06 19.04 4.72
N PRO A 77 -21.04 20.33 4.39
CA PRO A 77 -19.85 20.99 3.88
C PRO A 77 -18.59 20.73 4.72
N ARG A 78 -17.46 20.54 4.06
CA ARG A 78 -16.14 20.22 4.62
C ARG A 78 -16.02 18.83 5.30
N MET A 79 -17.02 17.99 5.15
CA MET A 79 -17.00 16.57 5.52
C MET A 79 -17.19 15.73 4.26
N HIS A 80 -16.50 14.58 4.14
CA HIS A 80 -16.57 13.72 2.95
C HIS A 80 -16.44 14.51 1.63
N GLU A 81 -15.47 15.42 1.57
CA GLU A 81 -15.12 16.15 0.35
C GLU A 81 -14.22 15.28 -0.53
N PHE A 82 -14.77 14.14 -0.97
CA PHE A 82 -14.02 13.12 -1.71
C PHE A 82 -13.45 13.67 -3.02
N ASN A 83 -14.25 14.41 -3.78
CA ASN A 83 -13.84 15.01 -5.04
C ASN A 83 -12.71 16.03 -4.86
N ALA A 84 -12.81 16.90 -3.87
CA ALA A 84 -11.75 17.86 -3.55
C ALA A 84 -10.50 17.13 -3.02
N GLY A 85 -10.69 16.13 -2.15
CA GLY A 85 -9.59 15.38 -1.54
C GLY A 85 -8.72 14.66 -2.56
N VAL A 86 -9.29 13.92 -3.52
CA VAL A 86 -8.49 13.22 -4.54
C VAL A 86 -7.75 14.19 -5.46
N GLN A 87 -8.35 15.33 -5.81
CA GLN A 87 -7.71 16.35 -6.63
C GLN A 87 -6.56 17.04 -5.89
N LEU A 88 -6.74 17.30 -4.59
CA LEU A 88 -5.72 17.85 -3.71
C LEU A 88 -4.53 16.88 -3.57
N LEU A 89 -4.79 15.60 -3.30
CA LEU A 89 -3.75 14.58 -3.20
C LEU A 89 -3.02 14.39 -4.53
N ALA A 90 -3.73 14.33 -5.65
CA ALA A 90 -3.13 14.25 -6.98
C ALA A 90 -2.24 15.48 -7.29
N LYS A 91 -2.66 16.67 -6.87
CA LYS A 91 -1.83 17.87 -6.97
C LYS A 91 -0.55 17.76 -6.15
N CYS A 92 -0.65 17.32 -4.89
CA CYS A 92 0.52 17.15 -4.02
C CYS A 92 1.51 16.12 -4.58
N LEU A 93 1.04 15.06 -5.24
CA LEU A 93 1.86 14.03 -5.86
C LEU A 93 2.60 14.49 -7.13
N LYS A 94 2.30 15.65 -7.69
CA LYS A 94 3.08 16.21 -8.83
C LYS A 94 4.55 16.42 -8.48
N SER A 95 4.90 16.51 -7.20
CA SER A 95 6.29 16.55 -6.72
C SER A 95 7.03 15.21 -6.81
N VAL A 96 6.33 14.12 -7.14
CA VAL A 96 6.87 12.75 -7.24
C VAL A 96 6.77 12.30 -8.72
N PRO A 97 7.79 12.58 -9.55
CA PRO A 97 7.71 12.36 -11.01
C PRO A 97 7.55 10.88 -11.39
N GLN A 98 7.90 9.96 -10.48
CA GLN A 98 7.74 8.52 -10.67
C GLN A 98 6.28 8.05 -10.55
N VAL A 99 5.34 8.93 -10.15
CA VAL A 99 3.93 8.59 -10.00
C VAL A 99 3.07 9.50 -10.87
N LYS A 100 2.45 8.93 -11.90
CA LYS A 100 1.40 9.59 -12.67
C LYS A 100 0.07 9.34 -11.96
N THR A 101 -0.52 10.40 -11.38
CA THR A 101 -1.80 10.30 -10.67
C THR A 101 -2.94 10.75 -11.58
N GLU A 102 -3.94 9.89 -11.71
CA GLU A 102 -5.22 10.16 -12.36
C GLU A 102 -6.33 10.03 -11.31
N PHE A 103 -7.48 10.64 -11.55
CA PHE A 103 -8.59 10.54 -10.61
C PHE A 103 -9.94 10.45 -11.33
N VAL A 104 -10.87 9.77 -10.67
CA VAL A 104 -12.27 9.63 -11.05
C VAL A 104 -13.11 10.36 -10.00
N LEU A 105 -14.06 11.15 -10.43
CA LEU A 105 -14.95 11.92 -9.57
C LEU A 105 -16.35 11.32 -9.57
N ASN A 106 -17.08 11.49 -8.46
CA ASN A 106 -18.50 11.14 -8.33
C ASN A 106 -18.81 9.63 -8.49
N GLY A 107 -17.93 8.77 -7.99
CA GLY A 107 -18.14 7.32 -7.95
C GLY A 107 -17.40 6.56 -9.04
N TRP A 108 -18.02 5.52 -9.58
CA TRP A 108 -17.38 4.63 -10.56
C TRP A 108 -17.27 5.28 -11.94
N PRO A 109 -16.13 5.11 -12.66
CA PRO A 109 -15.97 5.72 -13.97
C PRO A 109 -16.89 5.10 -15.03
N ALA A 110 -17.35 5.92 -15.97
CA ALA A 110 -18.12 5.42 -17.12
C ALA A 110 -17.24 4.58 -18.07
N ASP A 111 -15.96 4.92 -18.22
CA ASP A 111 -14.98 4.13 -18.97
C ASP A 111 -13.98 3.47 -18.00
N GLU A 112 -14.14 2.17 -17.81
CA GLU A 112 -13.31 1.36 -16.90
C GLU A 112 -11.87 1.16 -17.42
N LYS A 113 -11.57 1.54 -18.67
CA LYS A 113 -10.21 1.46 -19.23
C LYS A 113 -9.20 2.28 -18.44
N ILE A 114 -9.65 3.24 -17.62
CA ILE A 114 -8.78 3.97 -16.70
C ILE A 114 -8.03 3.03 -15.75
N PHE A 115 -8.54 1.83 -15.49
CA PHE A 115 -7.93 0.84 -14.60
C PHE A 115 -7.01 -0.16 -15.31
N ASP A 116 -7.00 -0.24 -16.64
CA ASP A 116 -6.33 -1.31 -17.38
C ASP A 116 -4.83 -1.42 -17.05
N ASP A 117 -4.12 -0.29 -17.05
CA ASP A 117 -2.67 -0.22 -16.78
C ASP A 117 -2.37 0.44 -15.42
N ALA A 118 -3.30 0.43 -14.48
CA ALA A 118 -3.07 0.99 -13.16
C ALA A 118 -2.11 0.10 -12.35
N ASP A 119 -1.10 0.70 -11.74
CA ASP A 119 -0.24 0.06 -10.74
C ASP A 119 -0.91 0.06 -9.35
N ALA A 120 -1.79 1.05 -9.11
CA ALA A 120 -2.57 1.14 -7.87
C ALA A 120 -3.92 1.85 -8.08
N VAL A 121 -4.93 1.42 -7.31
CA VAL A 121 -6.27 2.03 -7.26
C VAL A 121 -6.62 2.30 -5.80
N VAL A 122 -7.12 3.51 -5.51
CA VAL A 122 -7.49 3.94 -4.16
C VAL A 122 -8.91 4.45 -4.15
N PHE A 123 -9.70 3.98 -3.19
CA PHE A 123 -11.08 4.37 -2.98
C PHE A 123 -11.18 5.34 -1.80
N TYR A 124 -11.63 6.56 -2.05
CA TYR A 124 -11.96 7.57 -1.05
C TYR A 124 -13.43 7.95 -1.25
N MET A 125 -14.32 7.28 -0.54
CA MET A 125 -15.75 7.29 -0.81
C MET A 125 -16.58 6.85 0.40
N ASP A 126 -17.89 6.95 0.31
CA ASP A 126 -18.80 6.33 1.28
C ASP A 126 -18.70 4.80 1.20
N GLY A 127 -18.85 4.17 2.37
CA GLY A 127 -18.73 2.73 2.56
C GLY A 127 -20.05 1.99 2.72
N GLY A 128 -19.96 0.80 3.31
CA GLY A 128 -21.10 -0.10 3.50
C GLY A 128 -21.81 -0.43 2.19
N PRO A 129 -23.14 -0.37 2.14
CA PRO A 129 -23.90 -0.64 0.91
C PRO A 129 -23.71 0.46 -0.16
N ASN A 130 -23.07 1.59 0.17
CA ASN A 130 -22.78 2.65 -0.80
C ASN A 130 -21.41 2.51 -1.45
N HIS A 131 -20.55 1.61 -0.94
CA HIS A 131 -19.25 1.39 -1.54
C HIS A 131 -19.36 0.89 -2.98
N GLU A 132 -18.59 1.50 -3.89
CA GLU A 132 -18.69 1.19 -5.32
C GLU A 132 -18.35 -0.27 -5.65
N LEU A 133 -17.50 -0.93 -4.87
CA LEU A 133 -17.12 -2.34 -5.09
C LEU A 133 -18.29 -3.32 -4.93
N VAL A 134 -19.27 -3.04 -4.06
CA VAL A 134 -20.42 -3.94 -3.84
C VAL A 134 -21.56 -3.72 -4.82
N LYS A 135 -21.42 -2.76 -5.75
CA LYS A 135 -22.43 -2.46 -6.76
C LYS A 135 -22.44 -3.49 -7.90
N GLU A 136 -23.52 -3.43 -8.69
CA GLU A 136 -23.71 -4.26 -9.89
C GLU A 136 -23.58 -5.76 -9.60
N ASN A 137 -24.21 -6.20 -8.51
CA ASN A 137 -24.24 -7.63 -8.11
C ASN A 137 -22.82 -8.25 -8.06
N GLY A 138 -21.85 -7.50 -7.54
CA GLY A 138 -20.48 -7.96 -7.36
C GLY A 138 -19.62 -7.97 -8.64
N ARG A 139 -20.09 -7.43 -9.76
CA ARG A 139 -19.27 -7.33 -10.99
C ARG A 139 -18.02 -6.48 -10.77
N ARG A 140 -18.16 -5.34 -10.08
CA ARG A 140 -17.02 -4.46 -9.78
C ARG A 140 -16.04 -5.10 -8.81
N LEU A 141 -16.54 -5.90 -7.87
CA LEU A 141 -15.69 -6.67 -6.95
C LEU A 141 -14.84 -7.70 -7.72
N LYS A 142 -15.44 -8.42 -8.68
CA LYS A 142 -14.71 -9.36 -9.55
C LYS A 142 -13.66 -8.65 -10.42
N LEU A 143 -13.96 -7.45 -10.89
CA LEU A 143 -12.98 -6.65 -11.63
C LEU A 143 -11.80 -6.27 -10.71
N ALA A 144 -12.05 -5.81 -9.49
CA ALA A 144 -11.01 -5.49 -8.52
C ALA A 144 -10.19 -6.73 -8.10
N GLU A 145 -10.82 -7.92 -7.98
CA GLU A 145 -10.09 -9.18 -7.78
C GLU A 145 -9.11 -9.47 -8.92
N SER A 146 -9.50 -9.16 -10.17
CA SER A 146 -8.59 -9.30 -11.31
C SER A 146 -7.38 -8.35 -11.22
N TRP A 147 -7.54 -7.15 -10.64
CA TRP A 147 -6.42 -6.24 -10.37
C TRP A 147 -5.53 -6.80 -9.27
N ALA A 148 -6.12 -7.25 -8.16
CA ALA A 148 -5.37 -7.85 -7.06
C ALA A 148 -4.50 -9.01 -7.55
N THR A 149 -5.07 -9.93 -8.32
CA THR A 149 -4.36 -11.10 -8.89
C THR A 149 -3.17 -10.69 -9.78
N ARG A 150 -3.24 -9.53 -10.45
CA ARG A 150 -2.11 -8.97 -11.22
C ARG A 150 -1.11 -8.21 -10.35
N GLY A 151 -1.30 -8.17 -9.04
CA GLY A 151 -0.43 -7.44 -8.12
C GLY A 151 -0.67 -5.92 -8.09
N VAL A 152 -1.80 -5.44 -8.60
CA VAL A 152 -2.17 -4.00 -8.49
C VAL A 152 -2.36 -3.64 -7.02
N GLY A 153 -1.84 -2.49 -6.61
CA GLY A 153 -2.05 -1.96 -5.26
C GLY A 153 -3.50 -1.53 -5.04
N ILE A 154 -4.08 -1.87 -3.89
CA ILE A 154 -5.45 -1.47 -3.53
C ILE A 154 -5.42 -0.71 -2.21
N GLY A 155 -6.02 0.49 -2.17
CA GLY A 155 -6.14 1.29 -0.97
C GLY A 155 -7.57 1.75 -0.71
N CYS A 156 -7.93 1.83 0.58
CA CYS A 156 -9.22 2.37 1.00
C CYS A 156 -9.00 3.46 2.05
N MET A 157 -9.70 4.56 1.90
CA MET A 157 -9.56 5.72 2.78
C MET A 157 -10.92 6.10 3.40
N HIS A 158 -10.87 6.46 4.67
CA HIS A 158 -11.98 6.87 5.50
C HIS A 158 -13.14 5.86 5.45
N TYR A 159 -14.35 6.27 5.12
CA TYR A 159 -15.51 5.40 5.06
C TYR A 159 -15.38 4.30 3.97
N GLY A 160 -14.51 4.48 2.98
CA GLY A 160 -14.16 3.45 2.00
C GLY A 160 -13.49 2.20 2.59
N VAL A 161 -13.09 2.19 3.86
CA VAL A 161 -12.63 0.96 4.55
C VAL A 161 -13.79 0.08 5.02
N GLU A 162 -15.02 0.57 4.99
CA GLU A 162 -16.24 -0.18 5.29
C GLU A 162 -16.85 -0.77 4.03
N VAL A 163 -17.17 -2.05 4.08
CA VAL A 163 -17.95 -2.74 3.06
C VAL A 163 -19.02 -3.60 3.75
N VAL A 164 -20.02 -4.02 2.98
CA VAL A 164 -20.94 -5.07 3.45
C VAL A 164 -20.12 -6.34 3.69
N ALA A 165 -20.04 -6.77 4.94
CA ALA A 165 -19.10 -7.81 5.39
C ALA A 165 -19.25 -9.12 4.61
N ASP A 166 -20.50 -9.57 4.40
CA ASP A 166 -20.82 -10.81 3.68
C ASP A 166 -20.61 -10.71 2.16
N GLU A 167 -20.48 -9.49 1.60
CA GLU A 167 -20.32 -9.27 0.17
C GLU A 167 -18.85 -9.04 -0.25
N ALA A 168 -18.06 -8.32 0.57
CA ALA A 168 -16.72 -7.90 0.20
C ALA A 168 -15.71 -7.90 1.37
N GLY A 169 -16.11 -8.26 2.59
CA GLY A 169 -15.23 -8.24 3.75
C GLY A 169 -14.03 -9.19 3.62
N ALA A 170 -14.24 -10.37 3.03
CA ALA A 170 -13.17 -11.33 2.78
C ALA A 170 -12.15 -10.80 1.78
N GLU A 171 -12.61 -10.13 0.74
CA GLU A 171 -11.78 -9.50 -0.30
C GLU A 171 -10.93 -8.39 0.30
N LEU A 172 -11.51 -7.46 1.07
CA LEU A 172 -10.77 -6.38 1.71
C LEU A 172 -9.71 -6.92 2.69
N LYS A 173 -10.02 -7.98 3.45
CA LYS A 173 -9.01 -8.63 4.29
C LYS A 173 -7.82 -9.13 3.47
N ARG A 174 -8.06 -9.78 2.31
CA ARG A 174 -7.00 -10.26 1.43
C ARG A 174 -6.24 -9.12 0.75
N TRP A 175 -6.93 -8.05 0.31
CA TRP A 175 -6.34 -7.00 -0.50
C TRP A 175 -5.64 -5.93 0.32
N ILE A 176 -6.29 -5.47 1.41
CA ILE A 176 -5.80 -4.37 2.24
C ILE A 176 -5.55 -4.76 3.70
N GLY A 177 -5.80 -6.03 4.09
CA GLY A 177 -5.49 -6.54 5.42
C GLY A 177 -6.61 -6.39 6.46
N GLY A 178 -7.70 -5.74 6.14
CA GLY A 178 -8.83 -5.56 7.07
C GLY A 178 -9.90 -4.65 6.52
N HIS A 179 -11.04 -4.62 7.19
CA HIS A 179 -12.16 -3.73 6.87
C HIS A 179 -12.91 -3.30 8.13
N TYR A 180 -13.60 -2.17 8.08
CA TYR A 180 -14.58 -1.82 9.08
C TYR A 180 -15.80 -2.75 8.91
N GLU A 181 -16.25 -3.33 10.00
CA GLU A 181 -17.45 -4.19 10.01
C GLU A 181 -18.53 -3.51 10.86
N HIS A 182 -19.69 -3.30 10.27
CA HIS A 182 -20.85 -2.70 10.93
C HIS A 182 -21.19 -3.46 12.24
N MET A 183 -21.50 -2.75 13.31
CA MET A 183 -21.79 -3.29 14.66
C MET A 183 -20.60 -3.98 15.35
N PHE A 184 -19.45 -4.13 14.72
CA PHE A 184 -18.23 -4.64 15.32
C PHE A 184 -17.18 -3.55 15.50
N SER A 185 -16.88 -2.78 14.46
CA SER A 185 -16.02 -1.60 14.51
C SER A 185 -16.78 -0.38 14.99
N CYS A 186 -16.10 0.68 15.34
CA CYS A 186 -16.74 1.94 15.78
C CYS A 186 -16.03 3.16 15.21
N ASN A 187 -16.77 4.28 15.12
CA ASN A 187 -16.40 5.49 14.44
C ASN A 187 -16.61 6.77 15.25
N PRO A 188 -16.00 6.89 16.46
CA PRO A 188 -16.10 8.13 17.24
C PRO A 188 -15.29 9.27 16.60
N ILE A 189 -15.72 10.50 16.85
CA ILE A 189 -14.89 11.68 16.62
C ILE A 189 -14.01 11.90 17.84
N TRP A 190 -12.69 11.77 17.66
CA TRP A 190 -11.72 11.94 18.74
C TRP A 190 -10.36 12.42 18.22
N GLU A 191 -9.44 12.74 19.13
CA GLU A 191 -8.16 13.35 18.79
C GLU A 191 -6.99 12.50 19.31
N PRO A 192 -6.56 11.48 18.56
CA PRO A 192 -5.39 10.68 18.91
C PRO A 192 -4.09 11.45 18.72
N THR A 193 -3.09 11.11 19.54
CA THR A 193 -1.70 11.49 19.32
C THR A 193 -0.96 10.31 18.70
N PHE A 194 -0.37 10.52 17.54
CA PHE A 194 0.52 9.57 16.88
C PHE A 194 1.96 10.01 17.16
N ALA A 195 2.60 9.37 18.14
CA ALA A 195 3.93 9.73 18.62
C ALA A 195 5.04 8.80 18.10
N GLU A 196 4.70 7.55 17.81
CA GLU A 196 5.65 6.52 17.42
C GLU A 196 5.24 5.89 16.09
N PHE A 197 6.23 5.65 15.25
CA PHE A 197 6.02 5.09 13.92
C PHE A 197 6.92 3.89 13.69
N PRO A 198 6.43 2.83 13.01
CA PRO A 198 7.28 1.73 12.59
C PRO A 198 8.29 2.20 11.54
N LYS A 199 9.42 1.48 11.42
CA LYS A 199 10.35 1.69 10.30
C LYS A 199 9.73 1.13 9.00
N ASN A 200 9.04 2.00 8.25
CA ASN A 200 8.30 1.66 7.04
C ASN A 200 8.41 2.81 6.03
N PRO A 201 8.43 2.57 4.70
CA PRO A 201 8.42 3.65 3.72
C PRO A 201 7.27 4.65 3.91
N ILE A 202 6.09 4.20 4.34
CA ILE A 202 4.91 5.07 4.59
C ILE A 202 5.18 6.11 5.68
N THR A 203 6.06 5.82 6.62
CA THR A 203 6.37 6.70 7.76
C THR A 203 7.63 7.55 7.56
N ARG A 204 8.27 7.49 6.39
CA ARG A 204 9.47 8.29 6.10
C ARG A 204 9.20 9.80 6.27
N GLY A 205 10.00 10.45 7.10
CA GLY A 205 9.91 11.88 7.35
C GLY A 205 8.65 12.36 8.07
N VAL A 206 7.78 11.46 8.53
CA VAL A 206 6.60 11.78 9.34
C VAL A 206 7.04 12.06 10.76
N LYS A 207 6.60 13.18 11.31
CA LYS A 207 6.86 13.60 12.69
C LYS A 207 5.63 13.32 13.56
N PRO A 208 5.77 13.24 14.89
CA PRO A 208 4.63 13.14 15.79
C PRO A 208 3.60 14.24 15.54
N PHE A 209 2.33 13.85 15.51
CA PHE A 209 1.23 14.78 15.34
C PHE A 209 -0.02 14.34 16.11
N GLN A 210 -0.89 15.29 16.36
CA GLN A 210 -2.19 15.11 16.98
C GLN A 210 -3.23 15.78 16.09
N ILE A 211 -4.35 15.09 15.84
CA ILE A 211 -5.39 15.62 14.97
C ILE A 211 -6.75 15.02 15.27
N LYS A 212 -7.76 15.84 15.39
CA LYS A 212 -9.14 15.43 15.57
C LYS A 212 -9.74 15.00 14.23
N ASP A 213 -10.28 13.78 14.20
CA ASP A 213 -11.00 13.25 13.04
C ASP A 213 -12.05 12.23 13.51
N GLU A 214 -12.87 11.72 12.61
CA GLU A 214 -13.68 10.54 12.82
C GLU A 214 -12.82 9.29 12.62
N TRP A 215 -12.01 8.98 13.61
CA TRP A 215 -11.08 7.87 13.56
C TRP A 215 -11.76 6.55 13.91
N TYR A 216 -11.87 5.66 12.93
CA TYR A 216 -12.42 4.31 13.14
C TYR A 216 -11.41 3.41 13.80
N PHE A 217 -11.89 2.55 14.69
CA PHE A 217 -11.06 1.53 15.30
C PHE A 217 -11.85 0.23 15.57
N ASN A 218 -11.18 -0.76 16.17
CA ASN A 218 -11.67 -2.14 16.27
C ASN A 218 -11.97 -2.72 14.88
N ILE A 219 -11.06 -2.52 13.96
CA ILE A 219 -11.15 -3.01 12.58
C ILE A 219 -11.06 -4.53 12.57
N ARG A 220 -11.79 -5.17 11.66
CA ARG A 220 -11.73 -6.60 11.42
C ARG A 220 -10.51 -6.92 10.55
N PHE A 221 -9.38 -7.17 11.20
CA PHE A 221 -8.13 -7.50 10.50
C PHE A 221 -8.07 -8.97 10.07
N VAL A 222 -7.15 -9.27 9.15
CA VAL A 222 -6.79 -10.63 8.76
C VAL A 222 -6.33 -11.41 9.98
N GLY A 223 -6.71 -12.71 10.09
CA GLY A 223 -6.29 -13.59 11.19
C GLY A 223 -6.71 -13.14 12.57
N ASP A 224 -7.75 -12.32 12.71
CA ASP A 224 -8.20 -11.73 13.98
C ASP A 224 -7.07 -11.06 14.78
N LEU A 225 -6.05 -10.54 14.05
CA LEU A 225 -4.89 -9.89 14.65
C LEU A 225 -5.29 -8.67 15.49
N PRO A 226 -4.65 -8.49 16.67
CA PRO A 226 -4.71 -7.21 17.35
C PRO A 226 -4.17 -6.10 16.44
N GLY A 227 -4.94 -5.02 16.26
CA GLY A 227 -4.63 -3.93 15.33
C GLY A 227 -3.33 -3.15 15.61
N ASN A 228 -2.60 -3.50 16.66
CA ASN A 228 -1.34 -2.88 17.06
C ASN A 228 -0.11 -3.77 16.80
N LYS A 229 -0.27 -4.94 16.20
CA LYS A 229 0.84 -5.88 15.96
C LYS A 229 1.07 -6.09 14.47
N ALA A 230 2.33 -6.02 14.09
CA ALA A 230 2.78 -6.54 12.79
C ALA A 230 2.67 -8.07 12.80
N ALA A 231 2.27 -8.64 11.68
CA ALA A 231 2.14 -10.08 11.53
C ALA A 231 2.36 -10.52 10.09
N ALA A 232 2.60 -11.84 9.94
CA ALA A 232 2.49 -12.51 8.66
C ALA A 232 1.44 -13.61 8.81
N GLU A 233 0.55 -13.72 7.82
CA GLU A 233 -0.41 -14.81 7.71
C GLU A 233 -0.32 -15.37 6.29
N GLY A 234 0.16 -16.59 6.18
CA GLY A 234 0.62 -17.07 4.89
C GLY A 234 1.72 -16.15 4.36
N ASP A 235 1.54 -15.67 3.15
CA ASP A 235 2.47 -14.73 2.50
C ASP A 235 2.03 -13.25 2.61
N LEU A 236 0.99 -12.94 3.42
CA LEU A 236 0.56 -11.57 3.67
C LEU A 236 1.32 -11.00 4.87
N LYS A 237 2.00 -9.86 4.65
CA LYS A 237 2.71 -9.13 5.72
C LYS A 237 1.89 -7.90 6.11
N PHE A 238 1.34 -7.93 7.31
CA PHE A 238 0.56 -6.82 7.88
C PHE A 238 1.43 -5.92 8.75
N GLN A 239 1.33 -4.60 8.57
CA GLN A 239 2.04 -3.60 9.35
C GLN A 239 1.09 -2.48 9.79
N PRO A 240 0.82 -2.30 11.10
CA PRO A 240 0.16 -1.10 11.60
C PRO A 240 1.06 0.12 11.41
N ILE A 241 0.49 1.24 10.99
CA ILE A 241 1.20 2.48 10.65
C ILE A 241 0.87 3.61 11.62
N LEU A 242 -0.41 3.97 11.77
CA LEU A 242 -0.88 4.93 12.75
C LEU A 242 -1.61 4.19 13.87
N VAL A 243 -1.04 4.22 15.06
CA VAL A 243 -1.54 3.48 16.21
C VAL A 243 -1.69 4.42 17.41
N ALA A 244 -2.83 4.38 18.05
CA ALA A 244 -3.06 5.06 19.32
C ALA A 244 -4.06 4.27 20.17
N ALA A 245 -4.04 4.49 21.50
CA ALA A 245 -4.99 3.86 22.42
C ALA A 245 -6.15 4.82 22.70
N PRO A 246 -7.38 4.49 22.24
CA PRO A 246 -8.56 5.26 22.61
C PRO A 246 -8.76 5.24 24.14
N SER A 247 -9.06 6.40 24.73
CA SER A 247 -9.39 6.49 26.14
C SER A 247 -10.70 5.74 26.47
N ASP A 248 -10.93 5.45 27.74
CA ASP A 248 -12.19 4.85 28.18
C ASP A 248 -13.39 5.71 27.78
N ALA A 249 -13.26 7.04 27.84
CA ALA A 249 -14.31 7.95 27.39
C ALA A 249 -14.65 7.78 25.90
N VAL A 250 -13.63 7.67 25.05
CA VAL A 250 -13.82 7.42 23.60
C VAL A 250 -14.47 6.05 23.36
N ARG A 251 -14.04 5.01 24.12
CA ARG A 251 -14.63 3.65 24.00
C ARG A 251 -16.07 3.58 24.49
N ASN A 252 -16.45 4.46 25.42
CA ASN A 252 -17.82 4.53 25.94
C ASN A 252 -18.78 5.29 25.01
N GLY A 253 -18.29 5.90 23.92
CA GLY A 253 -19.12 6.61 22.97
C GLY A 253 -19.64 7.98 23.47
N PRO A 254 -20.61 8.54 22.77
CA PRO A 254 -21.26 7.97 21.60
C PRO A 254 -20.34 7.93 20.39
N TYR A 255 -20.57 6.94 19.52
CA TYR A 255 -19.98 6.89 18.17
C TYR A 255 -20.88 7.64 17.19
N VAL A 256 -20.38 7.93 15.99
CA VAL A 256 -21.19 8.68 15.02
C VAL A 256 -22.37 7.83 14.56
N TYR A 257 -22.12 6.58 14.15
CA TYR A 257 -23.20 5.67 13.76
C TYR A 257 -22.72 4.21 13.66
N PRO A 258 -23.48 3.26 14.23
CA PRO A 258 -24.50 3.47 15.29
C PRO A 258 -23.87 4.03 16.57
N PRO A 259 -24.64 4.71 17.43
CA PRO A 259 -24.05 5.47 18.54
C PRO A 259 -23.40 4.61 19.64
N GLY A 260 -23.55 3.31 19.61
CA GLY A 260 -23.01 2.42 20.65
C GLY A 260 -23.56 2.71 22.06
N PRO A 261 -22.80 2.47 23.16
CA PRO A 261 -21.51 1.78 23.15
C PRO A 261 -21.64 0.28 22.91
N TYR A 262 -20.54 -0.36 22.48
CA TYR A 262 -20.49 -1.81 22.33
C TYR A 262 -19.67 -2.44 23.47
N ALA A 263 -20.20 -3.48 24.11
CA ALA A 263 -19.56 -4.13 25.26
C ALA A 263 -18.14 -4.65 24.94
N HIS A 264 -17.92 -5.20 23.75
CA HIS A 264 -16.60 -5.68 23.32
C HIS A 264 -15.59 -4.54 23.10
N ILE A 265 -16.04 -3.36 22.68
CA ILE A 265 -15.20 -2.16 22.57
C ILE A 265 -14.82 -1.65 23.95
N GLN A 266 -15.77 -1.60 24.89
CA GLN A 266 -15.55 -1.20 26.27
C GLN A 266 -14.60 -2.16 26.99
N ALA A 267 -14.72 -3.48 26.74
CA ALA A 267 -13.84 -4.50 27.32
C ALA A 267 -12.38 -4.39 26.85
N ALA A 268 -12.12 -3.76 25.71
CA ALA A 268 -10.79 -3.60 25.15
C ALA A 268 -10.02 -2.37 25.69
N LYS A 269 -10.25 -2.00 26.96
CA LYS A 269 -9.58 -0.88 27.64
C LYS A 269 -8.06 -0.93 27.49
N GLY A 270 -7.47 0.22 27.18
CA GLY A 270 -6.02 0.39 27.04
C GLY A 270 -5.40 -0.31 25.83
N ARG A 271 -6.16 -1.07 25.06
CA ARG A 271 -5.65 -1.70 23.83
C ARG A 271 -5.35 -0.65 22.77
N PRO A 272 -4.10 -0.59 22.23
CA PRO A 272 -3.81 0.22 21.06
C PRO A 272 -4.56 -0.28 19.83
N GLU A 273 -4.99 0.64 18.98
CA GLU A 273 -5.75 0.39 17.77
C GLU A 273 -5.03 0.98 16.56
N ALA A 274 -5.03 0.26 15.44
CA ALA A 274 -4.50 0.80 14.19
C ALA A 274 -5.60 1.55 13.43
N MET A 275 -5.36 2.82 13.14
CA MET A 275 -6.18 3.67 12.30
C MET A 275 -5.63 3.83 10.88
N MET A 276 -4.38 3.42 10.67
CA MET A 276 -3.78 3.23 9.36
C MET A 276 -2.91 1.98 9.40
N TRP A 277 -2.94 1.22 8.34
CA TRP A 277 -2.15 0.00 8.19
C TRP A 277 -1.78 -0.23 6.73
N GLY A 278 -0.74 -1.02 6.50
CA GLY A 278 -0.31 -1.47 5.18
C GLY A 278 -0.11 -2.97 5.13
N VAL A 279 -0.24 -3.56 3.96
CA VAL A 279 0.07 -4.96 3.70
C VAL A 279 0.89 -5.14 2.44
N GLU A 280 1.80 -6.10 2.46
CA GLU A 280 2.41 -6.66 1.27
C GLU A 280 1.82 -8.07 1.05
N ARG A 281 1.37 -8.34 -0.17
CA ARG A 281 0.68 -9.58 -0.55
C ARG A 281 1.61 -10.53 -1.30
N ALA A 282 1.28 -11.83 -1.29
CA ALA A 282 2.00 -12.87 -2.00
C ALA A 282 2.10 -12.64 -3.52
N ASP A 283 1.07 -12.05 -4.11
CA ASP A 283 1.04 -11.67 -5.53
C ASP A 283 1.99 -10.52 -5.89
N GLY A 284 2.74 -10.01 -4.91
CA GLY A 284 3.62 -8.84 -5.04
C GLY A 284 2.87 -7.51 -5.04
N GLY A 285 1.56 -7.50 -4.85
CA GLY A 285 0.76 -6.30 -4.65
C GLY A 285 0.90 -5.75 -3.24
N ARG A 286 0.42 -4.53 -3.06
CA ARG A 286 0.37 -3.84 -1.77
C ARG A 286 -1.06 -3.41 -1.47
N GLY A 287 -1.36 -3.22 -0.20
CA GLY A 287 -2.64 -2.68 0.21
C GLY A 287 -2.50 -1.75 1.40
N PHE A 288 -3.42 -0.82 1.58
CA PHE A 288 -3.53 -0.05 2.81
C PHE A 288 -4.97 0.32 3.13
N GLY A 289 -5.25 0.48 4.42
CA GLY A 289 -6.43 1.13 4.94
C GLY A 289 -6.05 2.34 5.79
N PHE A 290 -6.83 3.39 5.68
CA PHE A 290 -6.66 4.63 6.43
C PHE A 290 -8.03 5.17 6.86
N THR A 291 -8.27 5.27 8.16
CA THR A 291 -9.60 5.58 8.69
C THR A 291 -9.87 7.07 8.91
N GLY A 292 -8.84 7.91 8.85
CA GLY A 292 -9.01 9.37 8.89
C GLY A 292 -9.47 9.95 7.56
N GLY A 293 -9.74 11.25 7.51
CA GLY A 293 -10.14 11.96 6.31
C GLY A 293 -11.62 12.32 6.25
N HIS A 294 -12.32 12.28 7.37
CA HIS A 294 -13.69 12.80 7.50
C HIS A 294 -13.73 14.31 7.27
N PHE A 295 -12.86 15.03 7.98
CA PHE A 295 -12.78 16.48 7.88
C PHE A 295 -11.77 16.89 6.80
N HIS A 296 -12.26 17.58 5.77
CA HIS A 296 -11.41 18.07 4.67
C HIS A 296 -10.28 18.99 5.13
N ASP A 297 -10.55 19.80 6.15
CA ASP A 297 -9.56 20.74 6.70
C ASP A 297 -8.32 20.05 7.29
N ASN A 298 -8.41 18.77 7.63
CA ASN A 298 -7.29 18.01 8.11
C ASN A 298 -6.17 17.85 7.07
N TRP A 299 -6.47 17.99 5.78
CA TRP A 299 -5.44 18.02 4.75
C TRP A 299 -4.48 19.21 4.87
N ALA A 300 -4.81 20.25 5.65
CA ALA A 300 -3.90 21.34 5.99
C ALA A 300 -2.74 20.89 6.88
N ASN A 301 -2.92 19.84 7.70
CA ASN A 301 -1.85 19.30 8.55
C ASN A 301 -0.80 18.56 7.68
N ASP A 302 0.44 19.02 7.74
CA ASP A 302 1.52 18.53 6.90
C ASP A 302 1.84 17.05 7.18
N GLU A 303 1.80 16.59 8.44
CA GLU A 303 2.15 15.23 8.81
C GLU A 303 1.03 14.23 8.48
N PHE A 304 -0.22 14.62 8.72
CA PHE A 304 -1.40 13.86 8.29
C PHE A 304 -1.42 13.68 6.77
N ARG A 305 -1.17 14.74 6.02
CA ARG A 305 -1.09 14.69 4.56
C ARG A 305 0.11 13.88 4.08
N LYS A 306 1.29 14.04 4.71
CA LYS A 306 2.52 13.34 4.34
C LYS A 306 2.38 11.83 4.47
N VAL A 307 1.84 11.31 5.57
CA VAL A 307 1.69 9.86 5.75
C VAL A 307 0.79 9.24 4.69
N VAL A 308 -0.27 9.94 4.27
CA VAL A 308 -1.16 9.49 3.20
C VAL A 308 -0.46 9.56 1.84
N LEU A 309 0.22 10.67 1.52
CA LEU A 309 0.98 10.79 0.26
C LEU A 309 2.07 9.71 0.14
N ASN A 310 2.79 9.43 1.23
CA ASN A 310 3.75 8.33 1.28
C ASN A 310 3.09 6.98 0.99
N ALA A 311 1.92 6.72 1.58
CA ALA A 311 1.17 5.48 1.35
C ALA A 311 0.74 5.33 -0.11
N LEU A 312 0.31 6.41 -0.75
CA LEU A 312 -0.07 6.42 -2.17
C LEU A 312 1.12 6.09 -3.08
N VAL A 313 2.29 6.69 -2.82
CA VAL A 313 3.54 6.40 -3.55
C VAL A 313 3.98 4.96 -3.32
N TRP A 314 3.99 4.51 -2.07
CA TRP A 314 4.35 3.15 -1.70
C TRP A 314 3.40 2.12 -2.34
N LEU A 315 2.10 2.39 -2.33
CA LEU A 315 1.08 1.51 -2.91
C LEU A 315 1.32 1.29 -4.41
N ALA A 316 1.67 2.35 -5.12
CA ALA A 316 2.00 2.31 -6.55
C ALA A 316 3.37 1.66 -6.84
N LYS A 317 4.06 1.14 -5.81
CA LYS A 317 5.40 0.53 -5.92
C LYS A 317 6.49 1.50 -6.41
N ALA A 318 6.26 2.80 -6.28
CA ALA A 318 7.29 3.80 -6.45
C ALA A 318 8.09 3.97 -5.16
N GLU A 319 9.30 4.53 -5.29
CA GLU A 319 10.16 4.81 -4.13
C GLU A 319 9.64 6.05 -3.40
N VAL A 320 9.32 5.88 -2.11
CA VAL A 320 8.97 7.01 -1.24
C VAL A 320 10.24 7.80 -0.93
N PRO A 321 10.25 9.14 -1.13
CA PRO A 321 11.41 9.96 -0.81
C PRO A 321 11.89 9.74 0.64
N GLU A 322 13.19 9.86 0.89
CA GLU A 322 13.80 9.60 2.21
C GLU A 322 13.15 10.44 3.33
N ASN A 323 12.85 11.70 3.04
CA ASN A 323 12.18 12.62 3.97
C ASN A 323 10.64 12.64 3.81
N GLY A 324 10.07 11.64 3.14
CA GLY A 324 8.66 11.60 2.77
C GLY A 324 8.30 12.56 1.64
N VAL A 325 7.09 12.45 1.13
CA VAL A 325 6.56 13.34 0.10
C VAL A 325 6.35 14.73 0.69
N GLN A 326 7.07 15.71 0.17
CA GLN A 326 6.96 17.10 0.60
C GLN A 326 5.88 17.81 -0.21
N SER A 327 4.98 18.49 0.47
CA SER A 327 3.92 19.28 -0.14
C SER A 327 3.62 20.51 0.71
N LYS A 328 3.18 21.57 0.05
CA LYS A 328 2.67 22.77 0.71
C LYS A 328 1.31 23.10 0.13
N LEU A 329 0.40 23.52 0.97
CA LEU A 329 -0.94 23.94 0.58
C LEU A 329 -1.20 25.37 1.05
N THR A 330 -1.78 26.17 0.18
CA THR A 330 -2.41 27.44 0.54
C THR A 330 -3.86 27.18 0.94
N GLN A 331 -4.47 28.12 1.64
CA GLN A 331 -5.89 28.05 1.98
C GLN A 331 -6.78 27.97 0.71
N ALA A 332 -6.43 28.72 -0.33
CA ALA A 332 -7.15 28.67 -1.60
C ALA A 332 -7.12 27.30 -2.27
N GLU A 333 -6.02 26.57 -2.12
CA GLU A 333 -5.89 25.20 -2.64
C GLU A 333 -6.65 24.19 -1.78
N LEU A 334 -6.71 24.40 -0.48
CA LEU A 334 -7.53 23.60 0.43
C LEU A 334 -9.03 23.81 0.15
N ASP A 335 -9.45 25.03 -0.18
CA ASP A 335 -10.84 25.38 -0.45
C ASP A 335 -11.25 25.11 -1.92
N ALA A 336 -10.33 24.69 -2.76
CA ALA A 336 -10.62 24.39 -4.17
C ALA A 336 -11.40 23.07 -4.33
N ASN A 337 -12.31 23.05 -5.30
CA ASN A 337 -13.06 21.86 -5.73
C ASN A 337 -13.97 21.24 -4.65
N LEU A 338 -14.30 21.98 -3.61
CA LEU A 338 -15.29 21.53 -2.62
C LEU A 338 -16.64 21.27 -3.30
N ASP A 339 -17.30 20.22 -2.86
CA ASP A 339 -18.60 19.84 -3.39
C ASP A 339 -19.67 20.92 -3.04
N PRO A 340 -20.60 21.25 -3.98
CA PRO A 340 -21.73 22.10 -3.67
C PRO A 340 -22.70 21.35 -2.75
N LYS A 341 -22.59 21.56 -1.46
CA LYS A 341 -23.41 20.95 -0.42
C LYS A 341 -24.32 22.00 0.25
N PRO A 342 -25.58 21.68 0.55
CA PRO A 342 -26.43 22.61 1.27
C PRO A 342 -25.85 22.89 2.65
N ALA A 343 -25.84 24.15 3.04
CA ALA A 343 -25.62 24.52 4.44
C ALA A 343 -26.76 23.92 5.28
N LYS A 344 -26.41 23.31 6.42
CA LYS A 344 -27.41 22.84 7.37
C LYS A 344 -28.08 24.00 8.08
#